data_d395afef1df34a7a20ad104521bb8326
#
_entry.id   d395afef1df34a7a20ad104521bb8326
#
_cell.length_a   1.000
_cell.length_b   1.000
_cell.length_c   1.000
_cell.angle_alpha   90.00
_cell.angle_beta   90.00
_cell.angle_gamma   90.00
#
_symmetry.space_group_name_H-M   'P 1'
#
loop_
_entity.id
_entity.type
_entity.pdbx_description
1 polymer ?
#
loop_
_entity_poly.entity_id
_entity_poly.type
_entity_poly.pdbx_seq_one_letter_code
_entity_poly.pdbx_strand_id
1 'polypeptide(L)'
;MRDAPAKGRRDAEKGGGGLSIFQKRDPPPSGPGVKRLTPKAAVCFTTPAMTRRAADWLGRLGGCRPLAILSDDCDDVVWQCTAEKADLLLMKADFTDSAEEPRDISACCDVAIEIKRRRPECRVYLICEDGYPKKQAALEKAVELKLIDGYCIGDLDPQQMRTWLDEATESMRAAESRDTEFRREEKQA
;
A
#
# COMPACT_ATOMS: atom_id res chain seq x y z
N MET A 1 15.93 -52.62 48.71
CA MET A 1 15.15 -52.03 49.80
C MET A 1 14.60 -50.73 49.26
N ARG A 2 13.30 -50.76 48.96
CA ARG A 2 12.30 -49.78 49.40
C ARG A 2 12.45 -48.38 48.76
N ASP A 3 11.55 -47.68 48.20
CA ASP A 3 10.09 -47.84 48.00
C ASP A 3 9.67 -46.88 46.89
N ALA A 4 8.77 -47.24 45.99
CA ALA A 4 7.86 -46.30 45.39
C ALA A 4 6.77 -45.91 46.42
N PRO A 5 6.07 -44.81 46.30
CA PRO A 5 5.08 -44.54 45.28
C PRO A 5 4.89 -43.03 45.01
N ALA A 6 4.17 -42.52 44.12
CA ALA A 6 2.74 -42.48 43.98
C ALA A 6 2.28 -41.77 42.70
N LYS A 7 1.24 -42.28 42.13
CA LYS A 7 0.37 -41.72 41.10
C LYS A 7 -0.20 -40.36 41.53
N GLY A 8 -0.11 -39.35 40.65
CA GLY A 8 -0.94 -38.17 40.68
C GLY A 8 -1.56 -37.95 39.31
N ARG A 9 -2.76 -38.50 39.13
CA ARG A 9 -3.72 -38.09 38.09
C ARG A 9 -4.01 -36.61 38.31
N ARG A 10 -3.89 -35.79 37.29
CA ARG A 10 -4.61 -34.53 37.20
C ARG A 10 -5.31 -34.47 35.88
N ASP A 11 -6.57 -34.22 36.02
CA ASP A 11 -7.64 -34.27 35.07
C ASP A 11 -7.44 -33.25 33.92
N ALA A 12 -7.96 -33.67 32.78
CA ALA A 12 -8.15 -32.89 31.59
C ALA A 12 -9.06 -31.69 31.85
N GLU A 13 -8.59 -30.50 31.73
CA GLU A 13 -9.46 -29.37 31.41
C GLU A 13 -9.39 -29.07 29.92
N LYS A 14 -10.42 -29.53 29.24
CA LYS A 14 -10.86 -29.05 27.95
C LYS A 14 -11.34 -27.60 28.13
N GLY A 15 -10.56 -26.65 27.72
CA GLY A 15 -10.95 -25.25 27.54
C GLY A 15 -10.84 -24.89 26.06
N GLY A 16 -11.78 -25.37 25.27
CA GLY A 16 -11.98 -24.89 23.91
C GLY A 16 -12.59 -23.51 23.96
N GLY A 17 -11.94 -22.54 23.34
CA GLY A 17 -12.39 -21.16 23.22
C GLY A 17 -11.55 -20.43 22.21
N GLY A 18 -11.43 -20.98 21.00
CA GLY A 18 -10.92 -20.25 19.85
C GLY A 18 -11.88 -19.13 19.48
N LEU A 19 -11.71 -17.96 20.06
CA LEU A 19 -12.39 -16.75 19.62
C LEU A 19 -11.89 -16.41 18.22
N SER A 20 -12.64 -16.84 17.22
CA SER A 20 -12.53 -16.34 15.85
C SER A 20 -12.94 -14.88 15.83
N ILE A 21 -11.96 -13.97 15.98
CA ILE A 21 -12.17 -12.51 16.01
C ILE A 21 -12.29 -11.95 14.58
N PHE A 22 -12.33 -12.77 13.57
CA PHE A 22 -12.65 -12.35 12.21
C PHE A 22 -14.15 -12.44 11.95
N GLN A 23 -14.94 -11.62 12.63
CA GLN A 23 -16.25 -11.27 12.09
C GLN A 23 -16.02 -10.49 10.80
N LYS A 24 -16.28 -11.18 9.69
CA LYS A 24 -16.47 -10.57 8.38
C LYS A 24 -17.57 -9.51 8.53
N ARG A 25 -17.18 -8.25 8.77
CA ARG A 25 -18.14 -7.15 8.68
C ARG A 25 -18.53 -7.06 7.22
N ASP A 26 -19.75 -7.43 6.92
CA ASP A 26 -20.32 -7.16 5.62
C ASP A 26 -20.23 -5.65 5.36
N PRO A 27 -19.75 -5.24 4.18
CA PRO A 27 -19.70 -3.82 3.85
C PRO A 27 -21.13 -3.24 3.93
N PRO A 28 -21.28 -1.99 4.38
CA PRO A 28 -22.58 -1.37 4.48
C PRO A 28 -23.29 -1.44 3.13
N PRO A 29 -24.63 -1.66 3.11
CA PRO A 29 -25.37 -1.80 1.87
C PRO A 29 -25.20 -0.53 1.03
N SER A 30 -24.67 -0.70 -0.15
CA SER A 30 -24.51 0.37 -1.13
C SER A 30 -25.90 0.80 -1.57
N GLY A 31 -26.24 2.06 -1.35
CA GLY A 31 -27.45 2.66 -1.92
C GLY A 31 -27.45 2.50 -3.45
N PRO A 32 -28.63 2.45 -4.09
CA PRO A 32 -28.71 2.22 -5.51
C PRO A 32 -28.04 3.37 -6.28
N GLY A 33 -26.97 3.05 -7.04
CA GLY A 33 -26.40 3.94 -8.04
C GLY A 33 -24.97 4.44 -7.80
N VAL A 34 -24.34 4.20 -6.67
CA VAL A 34 -22.94 4.61 -6.48
C VAL A 34 -22.00 3.56 -7.10
N LYS A 35 -21.45 3.88 -8.26
CA LYS A 35 -20.39 3.07 -8.87
C LYS A 35 -19.23 2.98 -7.88
N ARG A 36 -18.96 1.78 -7.35
CA ARG A 36 -17.81 1.58 -6.48
C ARG A 36 -16.53 1.78 -7.30
N LEU A 37 -15.83 2.86 -7.03
CA LEU A 37 -14.48 3.04 -7.55
C LEU A 37 -13.56 2.05 -6.83
N THR A 38 -12.85 1.25 -7.61
CA THR A 38 -11.89 0.28 -7.10
C THR A 38 -10.52 0.74 -7.58
N PRO A 39 -9.69 1.33 -6.71
CA PRO A 39 -8.40 1.87 -7.10
C PRO A 39 -7.47 0.78 -7.63
N LYS A 40 -6.68 1.12 -8.64
CA LYS A 40 -5.59 0.29 -9.12
C LYS A 40 -4.34 0.61 -8.31
N ALA A 41 -3.89 -0.37 -7.51
CA ALA A 41 -2.74 -0.25 -6.63
C ALA A 41 -1.51 -0.91 -7.27
N ALA A 42 -0.59 -0.09 -7.77
CA ALA A 42 0.70 -0.55 -8.26
C ALA A 42 1.64 -0.85 -7.10
N VAL A 43 2.43 -1.90 -7.25
CA VAL A 43 3.44 -2.33 -6.26
C VAL A 43 4.77 -2.51 -6.97
N CYS A 44 5.82 -1.89 -6.43
CA CYS A 44 7.19 -2.01 -6.91
C CYS A 44 8.15 -2.23 -5.73
N PHE A 45 8.73 -3.42 -5.64
CA PHE A 45 9.66 -3.80 -4.58
C PHE A 45 11.00 -4.25 -5.19
N THR A 46 12.03 -4.33 -4.35
CA THR A 46 13.42 -4.62 -4.72
C THR A 46 13.56 -5.89 -5.58
N THR A 47 12.72 -6.89 -5.37
CA THR A 47 12.77 -8.11 -6.16
C THR A 47 11.40 -8.47 -6.76
N PRO A 48 11.36 -9.08 -7.96
CA PRO A 48 10.11 -9.53 -8.57
C PRO A 48 9.30 -10.49 -7.68
N ALA A 49 9.97 -11.30 -6.87
CA ALA A 49 9.30 -12.23 -5.95
C ALA A 49 8.58 -11.47 -4.83
N MET A 50 9.20 -10.46 -4.24
CA MET A 50 8.59 -9.61 -3.21
C MET A 50 7.43 -8.81 -3.79
N THR A 51 7.61 -8.22 -4.97
CA THR A 51 6.56 -7.47 -5.68
C THR A 51 5.31 -8.33 -5.91
N ARG A 52 5.48 -9.57 -6.42
CA ARG A 52 4.35 -10.49 -6.62
C ARG A 52 3.66 -10.85 -5.30
N ARG A 53 4.43 -11.16 -4.26
CA ARG A 53 3.88 -11.49 -2.93
C ARG A 53 3.09 -10.32 -2.33
N ALA A 54 3.58 -9.10 -2.49
CA ALA A 54 2.87 -7.91 -2.03
C ALA A 54 1.58 -7.65 -2.84
N ALA A 55 1.62 -7.83 -4.17
CA ALA A 55 0.43 -7.74 -5.02
C ALA A 55 -0.61 -8.82 -4.67
N ASP A 56 -0.19 -10.06 -4.43
CA ASP A 56 -1.07 -11.15 -3.98
C ASP A 56 -1.69 -10.85 -2.60
N TRP A 57 -0.90 -10.27 -1.70
CA TRP A 57 -1.40 -9.85 -0.39
C TRP A 57 -2.46 -8.75 -0.52
N LEU A 58 -2.23 -7.72 -1.35
CA LEU A 58 -3.22 -6.68 -1.66
C LEU A 58 -4.50 -7.26 -2.27
N GLY A 59 -4.37 -8.21 -3.18
CA GLY A 59 -5.51 -8.92 -3.76
C GLY A 59 -6.36 -9.64 -2.70
N ARG A 60 -5.72 -10.25 -1.71
CA ARG A 60 -6.41 -10.90 -0.57
C ARG A 60 -7.01 -9.90 0.42
N LEU A 61 -6.36 -8.76 0.65
CA LEU A 61 -6.89 -7.69 1.48
C LEU A 61 -8.19 -7.13 0.89
N GLY A 62 -8.29 -7.11 -0.44
CA GLY A 62 -9.45 -6.59 -1.18
C GLY A 62 -9.50 -5.05 -1.19
N GLY A 63 -10.50 -4.53 -1.89
CA GLY A 63 -10.72 -3.08 -1.99
C GLY A 63 -9.88 -2.40 -3.08
N CYS A 64 -8.98 -3.11 -3.77
CA CYS A 64 -8.21 -2.59 -4.89
C CYS A 64 -8.00 -3.64 -5.98
N ARG A 65 -7.50 -3.20 -7.13
CA ARG A 65 -6.96 -4.05 -8.19
C ARG A 65 -5.43 -3.94 -8.16
N PRO A 66 -4.72 -4.97 -7.67
CA PRO A 66 -3.27 -4.94 -7.58
C PRO A 66 -2.62 -5.02 -8.96
N LEU A 67 -1.53 -4.29 -9.15
CA LEU A 67 -0.66 -4.30 -10.31
C LEU A 67 0.77 -4.51 -9.85
N ALA A 68 1.40 -5.63 -10.21
CA ALA A 68 2.80 -5.90 -9.91
C ALA A 68 3.68 -5.27 -11.00
N ILE A 69 4.52 -4.31 -10.62
CA ILE A 69 5.56 -3.73 -11.49
C ILE A 69 6.87 -4.46 -11.17
N LEU A 70 7.35 -5.25 -12.14
CA LEU A 70 8.49 -6.15 -11.95
C LEU A 70 9.82 -5.55 -12.47
N SER A 71 9.91 -4.23 -12.48
CA SER A 71 11.08 -3.49 -12.94
C SER A 71 11.78 -2.81 -11.77
N ASP A 72 13.09 -2.68 -11.84
CA ASP A 72 13.96 -1.90 -10.98
C ASP A 72 14.41 -0.59 -11.65
N ASP A 73 13.96 -0.35 -12.88
CA ASP A 73 14.20 0.87 -13.62
C ASP A 73 13.15 1.94 -13.32
N CYS A 74 13.59 3.13 -12.94
CA CYS A 74 12.72 4.25 -12.57
C CYS A 74 11.78 4.69 -13.69
N ASP A 75 12.30 4.78 -14.92
CA ASP A 75 11.52 5.23 -16.08
C ASP A 75 10.44 4.23 -16.44
N ASP A 76 10.75 2.94 -16.33
CA ASP A 76 9.78 1.86 -16.56
C ASP A 76 8.69 1.85 -15.49
N VAL A 77 9.03 2.07 -14.22
CA VAL A 77 8.03 2.20 -13.13
C VAL A 77 7.08 3.37 -13.42
N VAL A 78 7.62 4.53 -13.79
CA VAL A 78 6.81 5.71 -14.16
C VAL A 78 5.93 5.41 -15.37
N TRP A 79 6.50 4.77 -16.40
CA TRP A 79 5.75 4.41 -17.60
C TRP A 79 4.61 3.45 -17.30
N GLN A 80 4.86 2.35 -16.57
CA GLN A 80 3.84 1.36 -16.22
C GLN A 80 2.73 1.97 -15.35
N CYS A 81 3.07 2.75 -14.32
CA CYS A 81 2.09 3.44 -13.49
C CYS A 81 1.18 4.35 -14.33
N THR A 82 1.77 5.07 -15.28
CA THR A 82 1.03 6.02 -16.13
C THR A 82 0.15 5.30 -17.15
N ALA A 83 0.71 4.33 -17.87
CA ALA A 83 0.01 3.56 -18.92
C ALA A 83 -1.15 2.76 -18.33
N GLU A 84 -0.94 2.14 -17.18
CA GLU A 84 -1.94 1.36 -16.46
C GLU A 84 -2.93 2.21 -15.66
N LYS A 85 -2.71 3.52 -15.60
CA LYS A 85 -3.52 4.46 -14.82
C LYS A 85 -3.63 4.03 -13.35
N ALA A 86 -2.47 3.79 -12.72
CA ALA A 86 -2.44 3.48 -11.29
C ALA A 86 -2.96 4.66 -10.46
N ASP A 87 -3.77 4.36 -9.46
CA ASP A 87 -4.35 5.35 -8.54
C ASP A 87 -3.54 5.44 -7.23
N LEU A 88 -2.75 4.39 -6.97
CA LEU A 88 -1.84 4.30 -5.85
C LEU A 88 -0.57 3.57 -6.31
N LEU A 89 0.60 4.08 -5.92
CA LEU A 89 1.87 3.37 -6.00
C LEU A 89 2.39 3.08 -4.60
N LEU A 90 2.65 1.81 -4.34
CA LEU A 90 3.35 1.32 -3.17
C LEU A 90 4.74 0.88 -3.59
N MET A 91 5.76 1.60 -3.14
CA MET A 91 7.13 1.38 -3.57
C MET A 91 8.05 1.16 -2.37
N LYS A 92 8.99 0.23 -2.48
CA LYS A 92 10.01 0.07 -1.46
C LYS A 92 11.03 1.19 -1.58
N ALA A 93 11.40 1.81 -0.47
CA ALA A 93 12.29 2.97 -0.42
C ALA A 93 13.73 2.67 -0.92
N ASP A 94 14.04 1.40 -1.13
CA ASP A 94 15.34 0.88 -1.60
C ASP A 94 15.21 -0.01 -2.84
N PHE A 95 14.19 0.22 -3.68
CA PHE A 95 13.93 -0.64 -4.84
C PHE A 95 15.04 -0.58 -5.90
N THR A 96 15.82 0.52 -5.95
CA THR A 96 16.93 0.70 -6.89
C THR A 96 18.30 0.45 -6.29
N ASP A 97 18.39 -0.06 -5.05
CA ASP A 97 19.68 -0.21 -4.36
C ASP A 97 20.60 -1.20 -5.08
N SER A 98 21.63 -0.66 -5.71
CA SER A 98 22.88 -1.38 -5.89
C SER A 98 23.63 -1.43 -4.57
N ALA A 99 24.24 -2.55 -4.23
CA ALA A 99 24.87 -2.83 -2.93
C ALA A 99 26.04 -1.88 -2.53
N GLU A 100 26.36 -0.90 -3.34
CA GLU A 100 27.57 -0.08 -3.24
C GLU A 100 27.36 1.36 -2.71
N GLU A 101 26.11 1.87 -2.66
CA GLU A 101 25.85 3.21 -2.15
C GLU A 101 24.90 3.25 -0.96
N PRO A 102 25.10 4.20 -0.02
CA PRO A 102 24.20 4.35 1.12
C PRO A 102 22.82 4.78 0.61
N ARG A 103 21.90 3.93 0.78
CA ARG A 103 20.48 3.86 0.49
C ARG A 103 19.78 5.21 0.62
N ASP A 104 19.77 5.96 -0.46
CA ASP A 104 19.09 7.24 -0.58
C ASP A 104 17.69 7.02 -1.17
N ILE A 105 16.72 7.78 -0.68
CA ILE A 105 15.35 7.78 -1.21
C ILE A 105 15.17 8.70 -2.42
N SER A 106 16.24 9.33 -2.92
CA SER A 106 16.15 10.33 -4.01
C SER A 106 15.52 9.74 -5.27
N ALA A 107 15.96 8.57 -5.70
CA ALA A 107 15.37 7.89 -6.85
C ALA A 107 13.87 7.64 -6.69
N CYS A 108 13.42 7.26 -5.49
CA CYS A 108 12.00 7.10 -5.19
C CYS A 108 11.23 8.42 -5.24
N CYS A 109 11.85 9.51 -4.77
CA CYS A 109 11.27 10.85 -4.86
C CYS A 109 11.16 11.30 -6.31
N ASP A 110 12.16 11.06 -7.15
CA ASP A 110 12.15 11.40 -8.57
C ASP A 110 11.02 10.65 -9.31
N VAL A 111 10.86 9.36 -9.05
CA VAL A 111 9.72 8.56 -9.55
C VAL A 111 8.40 9.17 -9.09
N ALA A 112 8.27 9.52 -7.81
CA ALA A 112 7.06 10.10 -7.26
C ALA A 112 6.71 11.45 -7.90
N ILE A 113 7.70 12.33 -8.08
CA ILE A 113 7.56 13.64 -8.75
C ILE A 113 7.03 13.43 -10.17
N GLU A 114 7.66 12.53 -10.92
CA GLU A 114 7.31 12.32 -12.33
C GLU A 114 5.92 11.67 -12.47
N ILE A 115 5.55 10.76 -11.57
CA ILE A 115 4.19 10.20 -11.52
C ILE A 115 3.18 11.31 -11.21
N LYS A 116 3.40 12.11 -10.17
CA LYS A 116 2.47 13.20 -9.79
C LYS A 116 2.36 14.27 -10.86
N ARG A 117 3.43 14.51 -11.64
CA ARG A 117 3.40 15.42 -12.78
C ARG A 117 2.47 14.92 -13.89
N ARG A 118 2.43 13.61 -14.15
CA ARG A 118 1.60 12.98 -15.20
C ARG A 118 0.21 12.62 -14.69
N ARG A 119 0.11 12.26 -13.42
CA ARG A 119 -1.11 11.80 -12.74
C ARG A 119 -1.20 12.42 -11.34
N PRO A 120 -1.66 13.67 -11.21
CA PRO A 120 -1.72 14.37 -9.92
C PRO A 120 -2.60 13.68 -8.87
N GLU A 121 -3.57 12.86 -9.31
CA GLU A 121 -4.45 12.09 -8.46
C GLU A 121 -3.83 10.81 -7.90
N CYS A 122 -2.72 10.33 -8.47
CA CYS A 122 -2.04 9.13 -8.02
C CYS A 122 -1.36 9.37 -6.67
N ARG A 123 -1.65 8.51 -5.69
CA ARG A 123 -1.01 8.53 -4.37
C ARG A 123 0.25 7.68 -4.36
N VAL A 124 1.31 8.19 -3.77
CA VAL A 124 2.60 7.50 -3.70
C VAL A 124 3.03 7.32 -2.25
N TYR A 125 3.22 6.06 -1.87
CA TYR A 125 3.65 5.69 -0.52
C TYR A 125 4.92 4.84 -0.56
N LEU A 126 5.83 5.11 0.38
CA LEU A 126 7.08 4.37 0.49
C LEU A 126 7.07 3.42 1.68
N ILE A 127 7.64 2.23 1.49
CA ILE A 127 7.90 1.27 2.57
C ILE A 127 9.40 1.21 2.80
N CYS A 128 9.80 1.43 4.04
CA CYS A 128 11.18 1.33 4.48
C CYS A 128 11.32 0.19 5.50
N GLU A 129 12.22 -0.77 5.30
CA GLU A 129 12.36 -1.91 6.21
C GLU A 129 12.86 -1.50 7.59
N ASP A 130 13.79 -0.57 7.66
CA ASP A 130 14.44 -0.20 8.90
C ASP A 130 14.44 1.30 9.16
N GLY A 131 14.23 1.65 10.42
CA GLY A 131 14.25 3.02 10.91
C GLY A 131 15.66 3.60 11.05
N TYR A 132 16.49 3.54 10.00
CA TYR A 132 17.73 4.33 10.00
C TYR A 132 17.39 5.82 10.17
N PRO A 133 17.86 6.50 11.21
CA PRO A 133 17.43 7.87 11.53
C PRO A 133 17.57 8.85 10.36
N LYS A 134 18.63 8.70 9.56
CA LYS A 134 18.82 9.54 8.36
C LYS A 134 17.77 9.30 7.28
N LYS A 135 17.39 8.04 7.07
CA LYS A 135 16.38 7.65 6.08
C LYS A 135 14.99 8.09 6.54
N GLN A 136 14.69 7.92 7.83
CA GLN A 136 13.46 8.41 8.42
C GLN A 136 13.32 9.93 8.26
N ALA A 137 14.34 10.70 8.61
CA ALA A 137 14.32 12.16 8.44
C ALA A 137 14.14 12.58 6.97
N ALA A 138 14.71 11.82 6.01
CA ALA A 138 14.51 12.06 4.60
C ALA A 138 13.07 11.75 4.15
N LEU A 139 12.44 10.68 4.66
CA LEU A 139 11.04 10.35 4.41
C LEU A 139 10.09 11.39 4.98
N GLU A 140 10.31 11.84 6.21
CA GLU A 140 9.54 12.92 6.85
C GLU A 140 9.59 14.18 5.99
N LYS A 141 10.78 14.59 5.58
CA LYS A 141 10.97 15.75 4.70
C LYS A 141 10.29 15.57 3.33
N ALA A 142 10.32 14.38 2.76
CA ALA A 142 9.65 14.11 1.49
C ALA A 142 8.12 14.25 1.59
N VAL A 143 7.53 13.87 2.73
CA VAL A 143 6.09 14.09 3.03
C VAL A 143 5.80 15.57 3.23
N GLU A 144 6.61 16.29 4.02
CA GLU A 144 6.45 17.74 4.23
C GLU A 144 6.49 18.53 2.91
N LEU A 145 7.40 18.15 2.01
CA LEU A 145 7.53 18.73 0.68
C LEU A 145 6.47 18.22 -0.31
N LYS A 146 5.57 17.32 0.11
CA LYS A 146 4.52 16.71 -0.73
C LYS A 146 5.07 15.96 -1.95
N LEU A 147 6.29 15.47 -1.89
CA LEU A 147 6.87 14.62 -2.92
C LEU A 147 6.23 13.24 -2.89
N ILE A 148 5.96 12.72 -1.70
CA ILE A 148 5.21 11.49 -1.44
C ILE A 148 4.01 11.79 -0.54
N ASP A 149 3.03 10.89 -0.51
CA ASP A 149 1.81 11.07 0.30
C ASP A 149 1.96 10.48 1.71
N GLY A 150 2.90 9.55 1.90
CA GLY A 150 3.23 8.98 3.19
C GLY A 150 4.24 7.86 3.09
N TYR A 151 4.57 7.29 4.24
CA TYR A 151 5.51 6.16 4.33
C TYR A 151 5.18 5.24 5.51
N CYS A 152 5.77 4.05 5.49
CA CYS A 152 5.73 3.08 6.58
C CYS A 152 7.16 2.60 6.87
N ILE A 153 7.47 2.39 8.15
CA ILE A 153 8.72 1.77 8.60
C ILE A 153 8.38 0.38 9.13
N GLY A 154 9.10 -0.62 8.65
CA GLY A 154 8.84 -2.03 8.96
C GLY A 154 7.72 -2.64 8.13
N ASP A 155 6.99 -3.56 8.75
CA ASP A 155 5.90 -4.27 8.08
C ASP A 155 4.67 -3.39 7.90
N LEU A 156 4.12 -3.40 6.70
CA LEU A 156 2.89 -2.68 6.40
C LEU A 156 1.68 -3.33 7.08
N ASP A 157 1.09 -2.60 8.01
CA ASP A 157 -0.15 -3.02 8.69
C ASP A 157 -1.35 -2.99 7.73
N PRO A 158 -2.21 -4.04 7.75
CA PRO A 158 -3.44 -4.08 6.97
C PRO A 158 -4.38 -2.88 7.19
N GLN A 159 -4.42 -2.32 8.39
CA GLN A 159 -5.24 -1.15 8.69
C GLN A 159 -4.68 0.11 8.02
N GLN A 160 -3.37 0.31 8.08
CA GLN A 160 -2.69 1.41 7.40
C GLN A 160 -2.88 1.33 5.88
N MET A 161 -2.77 0.12 5.31
CA MET A 161 -3.02 -0.07 3.88
C MET A 161 -4.46 0.27 3.49
N ARG A 162 -5.44 -0.07 4.31
CA ARG A 162 -6.84 0.32 4.06
C ARG A 162 -7.01 1.82 4.07
N THR A 163 -6.40 2.53 5.02
CA THR A 163 -6.40 3.99 5.05
C THR A 163 -5.84 4.58 3.74
N TRP A 164 -4.72 4.07 3.25
CA TRP A 164 -4.13 4.52 1.98
C TRP A 164 -5.00 4.22 0.75
N LEU A 165 -5.70 3.09 0.75
CA LEU A 165 -6.67 2.77 -0.31
C LEU A 165 -7.90 3.69 -0.27
N ASP A 166 -8.36 4.06 0.91
CA ASP A 166 -9.46 5.01 1.08
C ASP A 166 -9.04 6.41 0.59
N GLU A 167 -7.84 6.89 0.94
CA GLU A 167 -7.27 8.15 0.46
C GLU A 167 -7.12 8.17 -1.08
N ALA A 168 -6.65 7.07 -1.69
CA ALA A 168 -6.59 6.94 -3.14
C ALA A 168 -7.97 6.99 -3.77
N THR A 169 -8.96 6.32 -3.17
CA THR A 169 -10.35 6.34 -3.64
C THR A 169 -10.96 7.73 -3.56
N GLU A 170 -10.68 8.49 -2.51
CA GLU A 170 -11.12 9.89 -2.37
C GLU A 170 -10.48 10.79 -3.42
N SER A 171 -9.18 10.60 -3.68
CA SER A 171 -8.46 11.33 -4.73
C SER A 171 -9.07 11.10 -6.12
N MET A 172 -9.41 9.84 -6.44
CA MET A 172 -10.11 9.48 -7.68
C MET A 172 -11.47 10.19 -7.80
N ARG A 173 -12.27 10.19 -6.73
CA ARG A 173 -13.59 10.87 -6.71
C ARG A 173 -13.45 12.37 -6.94
N ALA A 174 -12.47 12.99 -6.30
CA ALA A 174 -12.20 14.41 -6.48
C ALA A 174 -11.78 14.74 -7.92
N ALA A 175 -11.01 13.86 -8.58
CA ALA A 175 -10.63 14.02 -9.98
C ALA A 175 -11.83 13.86 -10.92
N GLU A 176 -12.67 12.82 -10.72
CA GLU A 176 -13.90 12.64 -11.53
C GLU A 176 -14.88 13.81 -11.41
N SER A 177 -14.99 14.39 -10.22
CA SER A 177 -15.85 15.57 -9.99
C SER A 177 -15.37 16.79 -10.78
N ARG A 178 -14.06 17.07 -10.74
CA ARG A 178 -13.45 18.18 -11.51
C ARG A 178 -13.64 18.01 -13.01
N ASP A 179 -13.42 16.81 -13.54
CA ASP A 179 -13.64 16.52 -14.96
C ASP A 179 -15.10 16.72 -15.38
N THR A 180 -16.02 16.40 -14.49
CA THR A 180 -17.45 16.57 -14.75
C THR A 180 -17.88 18.03 -14.76
N GLU A 181 -17.33 18.85 -13.87
CA GLU A 181 -17.55 20.30 -13.83
C GLU A 181 -16.99 20.97 -15.08
N PHE A 182 -15.76 20.68 -15.44
CA PHE A 182 -15.11 21.21 -16.63
C PHE A 182 -15.92 20.93 -17.92
N ARG A 183 -16.39 19.69 -18.09
CA ARG A 183 -17.24 19.30 -19.24
C ARG A 183 -18.62 19.98 -19.27
N ARG A 184 -19.12 20.42 -18.11
CA ARG A 184 -20.39 21.20 -18.06
C ARG A 184 -20.18 22.63 -18.49
N GLU A 185 -19.08 23.25 -18.09
CA GLU A 185 -18.70 24.61 -18.47
C GLU A 185 -18.47 24.70 -19.98
N GLU A 186 -17.71 23.74 -20.56
CA GLU A 186 -17.50 23.71 -22.03
C GLU A 186 -18.78 23.58 -22.84
N LYS A 187 -19.83 22.97 -22.31
CA LYS A 187 -21.12 22.83 -23.01
C LYS A 187 -22.02 24.05 -22.89
N GLN A 188 -21.70 24.98 -22.00
CA GLN A 188 -22.47 26.22 -21.76
C GLN A 188 -21.82 27.45 -22.40
N ALA A 189 -20.57 27.32 -22.87
CA ALA A 189 -19.86 28.37 -23.61
C ALA A 189 -20.07 28.24 -25.13
#